data_acca600e2aadb3304bce94b3adfcae77
#
_entry.id   acca600e2aadb3304bce94b3adfcae77
#
_cell.length_a   1.000
_cell.length_b   1.000
_cell.length_c   1.000
_cell.angle_alpha   90.00
_cell.angle_beta   90.00
_cell.angle_gamma   90.00
#
_symmetry.space_group_name_H-M   'P 1'
#
loop_
_entity.id
_entity.type
_entity.pdbx_description
1 polymer ?
#
loop_
_entity_poly.entity_id
_entity_poly.type
_entity_poly.pdbx_seq_one_letter_code
_entity_poly.pdbx_strand_id
1 'polypeptide(L)'
;MVPYLQVEIDRQEEQFGDASQYVRNARRFHEALVSRCGNEPMILLIGSLELIWSAHESSVWGDEGDPMAHKTMRAALRDHQRLVDAIRDGNADRAVRLAQDHLAAARRNTLAFGRDRTIEAKLISRSMP
;
A
#
# COMPACT_ATOMS: atom_id res chain seq x y z
N MET A 1 7.54 -15.72 9.70
CA MET A 1 7.06 -14.38 9.25
C MET A 1 7.91 -13.79 8.14
N VAL A 2 9.23 -13.63 8.35
CA VAL A 2 10.12 -12.97 7.38
C VAL A 2 10.13 -13.61 6.00
N PRO A 3 10.27 -14.95 5.85
CA PRO A 3 10.23 -15.58 4.53
C PRO A 3 8.93 -15.31 3.77
N TYR A 4 7.81 -15.27 4.48
CA TYR A 4 6.50 -15.00 3.90
C TYR A 4 6.38 -13.56 3.40
N LEU A 5 6.87 -12.61 4.17
CA LEU A 5 6.90 -11.20 3.77
C LEU A 5 7.83 -10.96 2.59
N GLN A 6 8.99 -11.63 2.56
CA GLN A 6 9.94 -11.50 1.46
C GLN A 6 9.34 -11.99 0.13
N VAL A 7 8.57 -13.07 0.14
CA VAL A 7 7.85 -13.55 -1.05
C VAL A 7 6.93 -12.47 -1.63
N GLU A 8 6.22 -11.73 -0.77
CA GLU A 8 5.34 -10.65 -1.24
C GLU A 8 6.12 -9.46 -1.80
N ILE A 9 7.32 -9.17 -1.27
CA ILE A 9 8.21 -8.14 -1.83
C ILE A 9 8.77 -8.58 -3.19
N ASP A 10 9.25 -9.80 -3.30
CA ASP A 10 9.80 -10.34 -4.55
C ASP A 10 8.75 -10.31 -5.67
N ARG A 11 7.50 -10.61 -5.32
CA ARG A 11 6.36 -10.52 -6.25
C ARG A 11 6.08 -9.09 -6.70
N GLN A 12 6.19 -8.11 -5.81
CA GLN A 12 6.09 -6.68 -6.16
C GLN A 12 7.20 -6.27 -7.14
N GLU A 13 8.42 -6.75 -6.93
CA GLU A 13 9.56 -6.45 -7.81
C GLU A 13 9.37 -7.08 -9.19
N GLU A 14 8.97 -8.34 -9.26
CA GLU A 14 8.76 -9.07 -10.51
C GLU A 14 7.66 -8.43 -11.38
N GLN A 15 6.61 -7.93 -10.76
CA GLN A 15 5.45 -7.37 -11.45
C GLN A 15 5.41 -5.85 -11.40
N PHE A 16 6.54 -5.22 -11.12
CA PHE A 16 6.63 -3.78 -10.96
C PHE A 16 6.21 -2.99 -12.21
N GLY A 17 6.43 -3.53 -13.40
CA GLY A 17 6.05 -2.89 -14.66
C GLY A 17 4.54 -2.85 -14.92
N ASP A 18 3.73 -3.59 -14.18
CA ASP A 18 2.28 -3.60 -14.25
C ASP A 18 1.72 -2.94 -12.99
N ALA A 19 1.22 -1.70 -13.13
CA ALA A 19 0.75 -0.90 -12.01
C ALA A 19 -0.39 -1.57 -11.23
N SER A 20 -1.32 -2.25 -11.90
CA SER A 20 -2.44 -2.92 -11.25
C SER A 20 -1.99 -4.16 -10.45
N GLN A 21 -1.01 -4.89 -10.95
CA GLN A 21 -0.41 -6.02 -10.24
C GLN A 21 0.43 -5.56 -9.05
N TYR A 22 1.21 -4.48 -9.24
CA TYR A 22 1.97 -3.88 -8.15
C TYR A 22 1.07 -3.49 -6.98
N VAL A 23 -0.02 -2.79 -7.24
CA VAL A 23 -1.00 -2.36 -6.23
C VAL A 23 -1.58 -3.55 -5.47
N ARG A 24 -1.98 -4.62 -6.19
CA ARG A 24 -2.47 -5.86 -5.56
C ARG A 24 -1.42 -6.52 -4.67
N ASN A 25 -0.19 -6.58 -5.13
CA ASN A 25 0.91 -7.20 -4.39
C ASN A 25 1.30 -6.37 -3.16
N ALA A 26 1.27 -5.04 -3.25
CA ALA A 26 1.47 -4.16 -2.11
C ALA A 26 0.38 -4.38 -1.04
N ARG A 27 -0.88 -4.52 -1.45
CA ARG A 27 -1.98 -4.86 -0.54
C ARG A 27 -1.74 -6.21 0.16
N ARG A 28 -1.34 -7.24 -0.59
CA ARG A 28 -1.01 -8.56 -0.02
C ARG A 28 0.10 -8.48 1.01
N PHE A 29 1.11 -7.65 0.74
CA PHE A 29 2.17 -7.41 1.72
C PHE A 29 1.63 -6.83 3.03
N HIS A 30 0.78 -5.81 2.95
CA HIS A 30 0.16 -5.21 4.14
C HIS A 30 -0.72 -6.22 4.89
N GLU A 31 -1.53 -6.99 4.18
CA GLU A 31 -2.36 -8.05 4.78
C GLU A 31 -1.51 -9.12 5.46
N ALA A 32 -0.42 -9.54 4.81
CA ALA A 32 0.51 -10.52 5.35
C ALA A 32 1.17 -10.03 6.64
N LEU A 33 1.58 -8.76 6.65
CA LEU A 33 2.20 -8.12 7.82
C LEU A 33 1.20 -8.06 9.00
N VAL A 34 0.00 -7.56 8.75
CA VAL A 34 -1.02 -7.39 9.79
C VAL A 34 -1.56 -8.73 10.27
N SER A 35 -1.72 -9.72 9.40
CA SER A 35 -2.25 -11.04 9.77
C SER A 35 -1.44 -11.76 10.85
N ARG A 36 -0.20 -11.35 11.05
CA ARG A 36 0.71 -11.92 12.06
C ARG A 36 0.78 -11.13 13.37
N CYS A 37 0.01 -10.04 13.50
CA CYS A 37 0.05 -9.22 14.72
C CYS A 37 -0.69 -9.81 15.91
N GLY A 38 -1.47 -10.89 15.71
CA GLY A 38 -2.24 -11.55 16.79
C GLY A 38 -3.45 -10.77 17.31
N ASN A 39 -3.83 -9.69 16.65
CA ASN A 39 -4.97 -8.86 17.02
C ASN A 39 -6.07 -8.99 15.95
N GLU A 40 -7.06 -9.84 16.21
CA GLU A 40 -8.14 -10.15 15.28
C GLU A 40 -8.99 -8.94 14.86
N PRO A 41 -9.45 -8.05 15.77
CA PRO A 41 -10.13 -6.84 15.37
C PRO A 41 -9.31 -5.95 14.45
N MET A 42 -8.00 -5.83 14.69
CA MET A 42 -7.08 -5.06 13.86
C MET A 42 -6.93 -5.71 12.48
N ILE A 43 -6.82 -7.02 12.40
CA ILE A 43 -6.74 -7.77 11.14
C ILE A 43 -7.99 -7.51 10.30
N LEU A 44 -9.18 -7.60 10.88
CA LEU A 44 -10.44 -7.33 10.20
C LEU A 44 -10.56 -5.88 9.74
N LEU A 45 -10.19 -4.93 10.59
CA LEU A 45 -10.25 -3.50 10.27
C LEU A 45 -9.31 -3.16 9.10
N ILE A 46 -8.06 -3.57 9.19
CA ILE A 46 -7.08 -3.28 8.14
C ILE A 46 -7.46 -3.99 6.84
N GLY A 47 -7.91 -5.24 6.90
CA GLY A 47 -8.37 -5.96 5.70
C GLY A 47 -9.53 -5.24 5.01
N SER A 48 -10.48 -4.72 5.77
CA SER A 48 -11.60 -3.96 5.23
C SER A 48 -11.16 -2.62 4.62
N LEU A 49 -10.28 -1.90 5.30
CA LEU A 49 -9.73 -0.64 4.80
C LEU A 49 -8.90 -0.84 3.53
N GLU A 50 -8.09 -1.89 3.48
CA GLU A 50 -7.31 -2.24 2.28
C GLU A 50 -8.20 -2.58 1.09
N LEU A 51 -9.31 -3.27 1.33
CA LEU A 51 -10.27 -3.59 0.28
C LEU A 51 -10.92 -2.33 -0.30
N ILE A 52 -11.36 -1.41 0.57
CA ILE A 52 -11.91 -0.12 0.17
C ILE A 52 -10.86 0.71 -0.58
N TRP A 53 -9.66 0.77 -0.03
CA TRP A 53 -8.55 1.51 -0.61
C TRP A 53 -8.20 1.00 -2.00
N SER A 54 -8.06 -0.30 -2.19
CA SER A 54 -7.67 -0.88 -3.48
C SER A 54 -8.72 -0.64 -4.57
N ALA A 55 -9.99 -0.48 -4.21
CA ALA A 55 -11.04 -0.12 -5.17
C ALA A 55 -10.85 1.31 -5.72
N HIS A 56 -10.21 2.19 -4.97
CA HIS A 56 -9.95 3.58 -5.35
C HIS A 56 -8.54 3.83 -5.88
N GLU A 57 -7.59 3.00 -5.52
CA GLU A 57 -6.17 3.23 -5.77
C GLU A 57 -5.82 3.31 -7.26
N SER A 58 -6.45 2.48 -8.10
CA SER A 58 -6.26 2.55 -9.54
C SER A 58 -6.71 3.89 -10.14
N SER A 59 -7.66 4.57 -9.52
CA SER A 59 -8.10 5.89 -9.94
C SER A 59 -7.22 7.02 -9.40
N VAL A 60 -6.48 6.77 -8.33
CA VAL A 60 -5.61 7.76 -7.67
C VAL A 60 -4.23 7.83 -8.31
N TRP A 61 -3.68 6.69 -8.76
CA TRP A 61 -2.32 6.59 -9.28
C TRP A 61 -2.17 6.99 -10.76
N GLY A 62 -3.27 7.30 -11.45
CA GLY A 62 -3.22 7.74 -12.84
C GLY A 62 -2.91 6.63 -13.84
N ASP A 63 -2.56 7.02 -15.06
CA ASP A 63 -2.30 6.10 -16.15
C ASP A 63 -0.97 5.36 -15.99
N GLU A 64 -0.93 4.14 -16.51
CA GLU A 64 0.31 3.39 -16.67
C GLU A 64 1.32 4.23 -17.46
N GLY A 65 2.53 4.36 -16.90
CA GLY A 65 3.59 5.13 -17.53
C GLY A 65 3.78 6.55 -16.98
N ASP A 66 2.99 7.00 -16.01
CA ASP A 66 3.28 8.25 -15.32
C ASP A 66 4.61 8.11 -14.54
N PRO A 67 5.67 8.91 -14.92
CA PRO A 67 6.95 8.81 -14.22
C PRO A 67 6.89 9.12 -12.73
N MET A 68 5.97 9.99 -12.31
CA MET A 68 5.80 10.33 -10.91
C MET A 68 5.19 9.16 -10.12
N ALA A 69 4.17 8.50 -10.68
CA ALA A 69 3.58 7.31 -10.08
C ALA A 69 4.61 6.19 -9.96
N HIS A 70 5.39 5.95 -11.00
CA HIS A 70 6.47 4.95 -11.00
C HIS A 70 7.51 5.22 -9.90
N LYS A 71 7.96 6.46 -9.75
CA LYS A 71 8.91 6.89 -8.72
C LYS A 71 8.34 6.65 -7.32
N THR A 72 7.08 6.97 -7.11
CA THR A 72 6.37 6.80 -5.83
C THR A 72 6.22 5.32 -5.47
N MET A 73 5.84 4.47 -6.43
CA MET A 73 5.76 3.02 -6.24
C MET A 73 7.12 2.40 -5.91
N ARG A 74 8.19 2.85 -6.58
CA ARG A 74 9.55 2.38 -6.30
C ARG A 74 10.00 2.77 -4.89
N ALA A 75 9.68 3.96 -4.43
CA ALA A 75 9.96 4.40 -3.07
C ALA A 75 9.19 3.56 -2.04
N ALA A 76 7.92 3.28 -2.28
CA ALA A 76 7.10 2.42 -1.42
C ALA A 76 7.66 1.00 -1.33
N LEU A 77 8.10 0.42 -2.44
CA LEU A 77 8.71 -0.90 -2.47
C LEU A 77 10.01 -0.96 -1.64
N ARG A 78 10.84 0.09 -1.73
CA ARG A 78 12.02 0.20 -0.88
C ARG A 78 11.67 0.28 0.60
N ASP A 79 10.61 0.99 0.95
CA ASP A 79 10.13 1.09 2.33
C ASP A 79 9.67 -0.28 2.84
N HIS A 80 8.95 -1.04 2.04
CA HIS A 80 8.54 -2.41 2.38
C HIS A 80 9.75 -3.30 2.64
N GLN A 81 10.79 -3.24 1.80
CA GLN A 81 12.01 -4.02 2.00
C GLN A 81 12.74 -3.63 3.29
N ARG A 82 12.88 -2.33 3.54
CA ARG A 82 13.51 -1.84 4.78
C ARG A 82 12.75 -2.30 6.03
N LEU A 83 11.43 -2.31 5.96
CA LEU A 83 10.57 -2.79 7.06
C LEU A 83 10.81 -4.28 7.33
N VAL A 84 10.85 -5.10 6.29
CA VAL A 84 11.16 -6.53 6.41
C VAL A 84 12.56 -6.74 6.99
N ASP A 85 13.54 -5.97 6.54
CA ASP A 85 14.91 -6.05 7.06
C ASP A 85 14.97 -5.72 8.56
N ALA A 86 14.25 -4.68 9.01
CA ALA A 86 14.17 -4.33 10.42
C ALA A 86 13.50 -5.44 11.26
N ILE A 87 12.46 -6.08 10.74
CA ILE A 87 11.80 -7.22 11.38
C ILE A 87 12.76 -8.42 11.46
N ARG A 88 13.49 -8.70 10.38
CA ARG A 88 14.50 -9.77 10.33
C ARG A 88 15.58 -9.57 11.39
N ASP A 89 16.02 -8.32 11.57
CA ASP A 89 17.05 -7.96 12.55
C ASP A 89 16.51 -7.90 13.99
N GLY A 90 15.20 -8.11 14.19
CA GLY A 90 14.58 -8.01 15.50
C GLY A 90 14.53 -6.57 16.06
N ASN A 91 14.71 -5.56 15.20
CA ASN A 91 14.73 -4.16 15.61
C ASN A 91 13.32 -3.55 15.55
N ALA A 92 12.56 -3.76 16.62
CA ALA A 92 11.16 -3.32 16.71
C ALA A 92 11.02 -1.79 16.61
N ASP A 93 11.89 -1.04 17.26
CA ASP A 93 11.83 0.45 17.24
C ASP A 93 12.04 0.98 15.82
N ARG A 94 13.00 0.42 15.10
CA ARG A 94 13.23 0.78 13.70
C ARG A 94 12.04 0.40 12.82
N ALA A 95 11.48 -0.80 13.01
CA ALA A 95 10.31 -1.25 12.25
C ALA A 95 9.13 -0.31 12.44
N VAL A 96 8.86 0.13 13.68
CA VAL A 96 7.78 1.09 13.99
C VAL A 96 8.01 2.41 13.27
N ARG A 97 9.22 2.98 13.35
CA ARG A 97 9.54 4.24 12.67
C ARG A 97 9.37 4.13 11.15
N LEU A 98 9.87 3.05 10.56
CA LEU A 98 9.74 2.81 9.11
C LEU A 98 8.28 2.68 8.68
N ALA A 99 7.46 1.98 9.46
CA ALA A 99 6.04 1.85 9.19
C ALA A 99 5.32 3.21 9.28
N GLN A 100 5.62 4.00 10.30
CA GLN A 100 5.06 5.34 10.46
C GLN A 100 5.44 6.26 9.30
N ASP A 101 6.69 6.25 8.89
CA ASP A 101 7.19 7.06 7.76
C ASP A 101 6.54 6.64 6.45
N HIS A 102 6.39 5.34 6.24
CA HIS A 102 5.72 4.78 5.06
C HIS A 102 4.25 5.22 4.99
N LEU A 103 3.52 5.12 6.09
CA LEU A 103 2.12 5.56 6.17
C LEU A 103 1.99 7.08 5.96
N ALA A 104 2.90 7.86 6.52
CA ALA A 104 2.93 9.31 6.33
C ALA A 104 3.18 9.68 4.86
N ALA A 105 4.11 8.98 4.19
CA ALA A 105 4.38 9.16 2.76
C ALA A 105 3.17 8.77 1.90
N ALA A 106 2.54 7.63 2.19
CA ALA A 106 1.33 7.18 1.51
C ALA A 106 0.20 8.20 1.64
N ARG A 107 0.01 8.75 2.83
CA ARG A 107 -0.99 9.81 3.06
C ARG A 107 -0.71 11.06 2.22
N ARG A 108 0.53 11.56 2.21
CA ARG A 108 0.91 12.73 1.40
C ARG A 108 0.64 12.49 -0.08
N ASN A 109 1.04 11.34 -0.59
CA ASN A 109 0.88 10.98 -1.99
C ASN A 109 -0.59 10.88 -2.37
N THR A 110 -1.40 10.25 -1.53
CA THR A 110 -2.85 10.14 -1.72
C THR A 110 -3.51 11.50 -1.79
N LEU A 111 -3.19 12.40 -0.88
CA LEU A 111 -3.76 13.74 -0.85
C LEU A 111 -3.32 14.57 -2.07
N ALA A 112 -2.08 14.39 -2.53
CA ALA A 112 -1.57 15.09 -3.72
C ALA A 112 -2.25 14.61 -5.01
N PHE A 113 -2.44 13.29 -5.18
CA PHE A 113 -3.09 12.71 -6.37
C PHE A 113 -4.62 12.79 -6.31
N GLY A 114 -5.23 12.82 -5.12
CA GLY A 114 -6.67 12.80 -4.92
C GLY A 114 -7.37 14.14 -5.05
N ARG A 115 -6.65 15.27 -5.13
CA ARG A 115 -7.23 16.61 -5.14
C ARG A 115 -8.19 16.87 -6.29
N ASP A 116 -7.91 16.31 -7.46
CA ASP A 116 -8.70 16.54 -8.68
C ASP A 116 -9.85 15.53 -8.85
N ARG A 117 -10.02 14.57 -7.95
CA ARG A 117 -10.95 13.45 -8.10
C ARG A 117 -12.12 13.43 -7.10
N THR A 118 -12.24 14.41 -6.23
CA THR A 118 -13.38 14.60 -5.34
C THR A 118 -14.71 14.78 -6.09
N ILE A 119 -14.65 15.12 -7.36
CA ILE A 119 -15.83 15.33 -8.23
C ILE A 119 -16.49 13.99 -8.60
N GLU A 120 -15.71 12.91 -8.81
CA GLU A 120 -16.26 11.59 -9.16
C GLU A 120 -17.06 10.96 -8.01
N ALA A 121 -16.64 11.13 -6.77
CA ALA A 121 -17.38 10.67 -5.60
C ALA A 121 -18.76 11.33 -5.48
N LYS A 122 -18.89 12.61 -5.85
CA LYS A 122 -20.16 13.33 -5.88
C LYS A 122 -21.09 12.84 -7.00
N LEU A 123 -20.56 12.43 -8.14
CA LEU A 123 -21.33 11.87 -9.25
C LEU A 123 -21.90 10.49 -8.89
N ILE A 124 -21.15 9.66 -8.23
CA ILE A 124 -21.59 8.34 -7.77
C ILE A 124 -22.70 8.47 -6.75
N SER A 125 -22.62 9.43 -5.83
CA SER A 125 -23.66 9.66 -4.83
C SER A 125 -24.96 10.21 -5.42
N ARG A 126 -24.92 10.86 -6.60
CA ARG A 126 -26.11 11.34 -7.33
C ARG A 126 -26.78 10.26 -8.18
N SER A 127 -26.10 9.20 -8.54
CA SER A 127 -26.66 8.09 -9.32
C SER A 127 -27.24 6.98 -8.46
N MET A 128 -27.17 7.09 -7.14
CA MET A 128 -27.89 6.20 -6.22
C MET A 128 -29.34 6.69 -6.06
N PRO A 129 -30.34 5.81 -6.30
CA PRO A 129 -31.74 6.14 -6.08
C PRO A 129 -32.05 6.35 -4.60
#